data_bad65f2d37ac62d08a0958ff66f8357c
#
_entry.id   bad65f2d37ac62d08a0958ff66f8357c
#
_cell.length_a   1.000
_cell.length_b   1.000
_cell.length_c   1.000
_cell.angle_alpha   90.00
_cell.angle_beta   90.00
_cell.angle_gamma   90.00
#
_symmetry.space_group_name_H-M   'P 1'
#
loop_
_entity.id
_entity.type
_entity.pdbx_description
1 polymer ?
#
loop_
_entity_poly.entity_id
_entity_poly.type
_entity_poly.pdbx_seq_one_letter_code
_entity_poly.pdbx_strand_id
1 'polypeptide(L)'
;DLYFSEINKIWKITNIESWLEKNSSGSPEKILVVDDLPTDTWHGWKWLQHDLNGEIYTNVGAPCNVCLSENPQYAAILKLSNGKWEYIAKGVRNSVGFDFHPTTQKLYFADNGRDWLGDDSPSCELNRVDQDGLFYGFPYKHALDVKDPEYGDINSGYDYVDPILELGA
;
A
#
# COMPACT_ATOMS: atom_id res chain seq x y z
N ASP A 1 1.55 -22.06 -4.47
CA ASP A 1 0.70 -21.13 -5.24
C ASP A 1 1.47 -19.87 -5.59
N LEU A 2 1.14 -19.23 -6.72
CA LEU A 2 1.68 -17.95 -7.12
C LEU A 2 0.56 -16.91 -7.14
N TYR A 3 0.76 -15.79 -6.47
CA TYR A 3 -0.14 -14.64 -6.54
C TYR A 3 0.52 -13.52 -7.35
N PHE A 4 -0.26 -12.81 -8.15
CA PHE A 4 0.19 -11.66 -8.91
C PHE A 4 -0.95 -10.65 -9.09
N SER A 5 -0.60 -9.40 -9.29
CA SER A 5 -1.56 -8.31 -9.42
C SER A 5 -1.54 -7.68 -10.81
N GLU A 6 -2.67 -7.24 -11.25
CA GLU A 6 -2.90 -6.16 -12.18
C GLU A 6 -3.24 -4.89 -11.37
N ILE A 7 -3.51 -3.78 -12.04
CA ILE A 7 -3.82 -2.52 -11.34
C ILE A 7 -5.02 -2.67 -10.39
N ASN A 8 -6.06 -3.34 -10.84
CA ASN A 8 -7.33 -3.46 -10.11
C ASN A 8 -7.71 -4.89 -9.73
N LYS A 9 -6.82 -5.87 -9.96
CA LYS A 9 -7.12 -7.29 -9.75
C LYS A 9 -5.96 -8.01 -9.08
N ILE A 10 -6.31 -9.03 -8.32
CA ILE A 10 -5.35 -10.02 -7.83
C ILE A 10 -5.75 -11.39 -8.36
N TRP A 11 -4.77 -12.10 -8.86
CA TRP A 11 -4.90 -13.44 -9.42
C TRP A 11 -4.07 -14.44 -8.64
N LYS A 12 -4.48 -15.69 -8.73
CA LYS A 12 -3.78 -16.84 -8.16
C LYS A 12 -3.60 -17.93 -9.21
N ILE A 13 -2.44 -18.57 -9.22
CA ILE A 13 -2.19 -19.82 -9.92
C ILE A 13 -1.86 -20.87 -8.86
N THR A 14 -2.66 -21.92 -8.79
CA THR A 14 -2.42 -23.01 -7.84
C THR A 14 -1.36 -23.96 -8.36
N ASN A 15 -0.55 -24.49 -7.43
CA ASN A 15 0.47 -25.53 -7.72
C ASN A 15 1.38 -25.20 -8.91
N ILE A 16 1.80 -23.94 -9.04
CA ILE A 16 2.61 -23.47 -10.18
C ILE A 16 3.90 -24.29 -10.36
N GLU A 17 4.57 -24.66 -9.28
CA GLU A 17 5.79 -25.46 -9.33
C GLU A 17 5.55 -26.83 -9.99
N SER A 18 4.50 -27.53 -9.57
CA SER A 18 4.12 -28.81 -10.20
C SER A 18 3.74 -28.66 -11.67
N TRP A 19 3.16 -27.53 -12.05
CA TRP A 19 2.86 -27.22 -13.46
C TRP A 19 4.15 -27.03 -14.27
N LEU A 20 5.12 -26.31 -13.72
CA LEU A 20 6.43 -26.07 -14.33
C LEU A 20 7.24 -27.36 -14.45
N GLU A 21 7.28 -28.19 -13.42
CA GLU A 21 8.00 -29.47 -13.41
C GLU A 21 7.50 -30.45 -14.48
N LYS A 22 6.21 -30.44 -14.77
CA LYS A 22 5.61 -31.28 -15.81
C LYS A 22 5.88 -30.78 -17.23
N ASN A 23 6.65 -29.71 -17.41
CA ASN A 23 6.88 -29.05 -18.70
C ASN A 23 5.57 -28.83 -19.48
N SER A 24 4.53 -28.42 -18.80
CA SER A 24 3.21 -28.23 -19.37
C SER A 24 3.25 -27.18 -20.47
N SER A 25 2.67 -27.49 -21.63
CA SER A 25 2.55 -26.55 -22.72
C SER A 25 1.33 -25.61 -22.47
N GLY A 26 1.43 -24.38 -22.95
CA GLY A 26 0.36 -23.37 -22.80
C GLY A 26 0.54 -22.51 -21.55
N SER A 27 -0.56 -21.95 -21.05
CA SER A 27 -0.57 -21.11 -19.86
C SER A 27 -1.30 -21.82 -18.72
N PRO A 28 -0.81 -21.71 -17.48
CA PRO A 28 -1.53 -22.23 -16.33
C PRO A 28 -2.86 -21.51 -16.11
N GLU A 29 -3.82 -22.19 -15.53
CA GLU A 29 -5.12 -21.60 -15.18
C GLU A 29 -4.94 -20.53 -14.11
N LYS A 30 -5.52 -19.34 -14.38
CA LYS A 30 -5.57 -18.22 -13.45
C LYS A 30 -6.92 -18.21 -12.74
N ILE A 31 -6.90 -18.10 -11.43
CA ILE A 31 -8.08 -17.94 -10.58
C ILE A 31 -8.15 -16.48 -10.13
N LEU A 32 -9.26 -15.82 -10.39
CA LEU A 32 -9.50 -14.47 -9.89
C LEU A 32 -9.71 -14.51 -8.37
N VAL A 33 -8.93 -13.72 -7.64
CA VAL A 33 -9.07 -13.57 -6.18
C VAL A 33 -9.99 -12.39 -5.88
N VAL A 34 -9.66 -11.20 -6.45
CA VAL A 34 -10.49 -9.98 -6.38
C VAL A 34 -10.32 -9.15 -7.65
N ASP A 35 -11.32 -8.29 -7.97
CA ASP A 35 -11.31 -7.36 -9.10
C ASP A 35 -11.92 -5.97 -8.76
N ASP A 36 -11.97 -5.64 -7.49
CA ASP A 36 -12.63 -4.45 -6.93
C ASP A 36 -11.66 -3.38 -6.42
N LEU A 37 -10.37 -3.49 -6.75
CA LEU A 37 -9.41 -2.43 -6.48
C LEU A 37 -9.58 -1.28 -7.49
N PRO A 38 -9.18 -0.04 -7.12
CA PRO A 38 -9.25 1.11 -8.03
C PRO A 38 -8.45 0.91 -9.32
N THR A 39 -8.90 1.56 -10.39
CA THR A 39 -8.37 1.38 -11.75
C THR A 39 -7.38 2.46 -12.18
N ASP A 40 -7.17 3.49 -11.37
CA ASP A 40 -6.23 4.55 -11.70
C ASP A 40 -4.81 4.02 -11.84
N THR A 41 -4.13 4.52 -12.87
CA THR A 41 -2.76 4.09 -13.17
C THR A 41 -1.71 4.87 -12.40
N TRP A 42 -2.03 6.08 -11.93
CA TRP A 42 -1.14 6.87 -11.09
C TRP A 42 -0.94 6.16 -9.75
N HIS A 43 0.30 5.86 -9.38
CA HIS A 43 0.65 4.99 -8.24
C HIS A 43 -0.09 3.64 -8.26
N GLY A 44 -0.38 3.13 -9.47
CA GLY A 44 -1.21 1.94 -9.66
C GLY A 44 -0.53 0.62 -9.31
N TRP A 45 0.79 0.61 -9.11
CA TRP A 45 1.54 -0.59 -8.76
C TRP A 45 1.07 -1.19 -7.45
N LYS A 46 1.00 -2.53 -7.41
CA LYS A 46 0.60 -3.29 -6.24
C LYS A 46 1.76 -4.14 -5.75
N TRP A 47 2.12 -3.98 -4.50
CA TRP A 47 2.94 -4.94 -3.78
C TRP A 47 2.01 -5.96 -3.11
N LEU A 48 2.37 -7.24 -3.15
CA LEU A 48 1.61 -8.30 -2.50
C LEU A 48 2.47 -8.96 -1.45
N GLN A 49 1.91 -9.17 -0.27
CA GLN A 49 2.52 -9.93 0.81
C GLN A 49 1.45 -10.74 1.54
N HIS A 50 1.85 -11.80 2.22
CA HIS A 50 0.98 -12.61 3.06
C HIS A 50 1.45 -12.57 4.50
N ASP A 51 0.50 -12.53 5.42
CA ASP A 51 0.80 -12.79 6.82
C ASP A 51 0.91 -14.31 7.11
N LEU A 52 1.17 -14.64 8.37
CA LEU A 52 1.29 -16.05 8.80
C LEU A 52 -0.04 -16.83 8.70
N ASN A 53 -1.17 -16.15 8.57
CA ASN A 53 -2.48 -16.75 8.38
C ASN A 53 -2.81 -16.97 6.89
N GLY A 54 -1.95 -16.44 5.99
CA GLY A 54 -2.15 -16.49 4.55
C GLY A 54 -3.10 -15.41 4.02
N GLU A 55 -3.42 -14.40 4.80
CA GLU A 55 -4.20 -13.24 4.36
C GLU A 55 -3.36 -12.32 3.47
N ILE A 56 -3.95 -11.79 2.43
CA ILE A 56 -3.26 -11.00 1.41
C ILE A 56 -3.26 -9.53 1.80
N TYR A 57 -2.09 -8.91 1.75
CA TYR A 57 -1.91 -7.47 1.92
C TYR A 57 -1.50 -6.84 0.58
N THR A 58 -2.02 -5.63 0.32
CA THR A 58 -1.66 -4.84 -0.87
C THR A 58 -1.71 -3.35 -0.57
N ASN A 59 -0.94 -2.56 -1.33
CA ASN A 59 -1.04 -1.10 -1.32
C ASN A 59 -2.00 -0.60 -2.40
N VAL A 60 -2.63 0.53 -2.15
CA VAL A 60 -3.33 1.33 -3.14
C VAL A 60 -2.87 2.78 -2.99
N GLY A 61 -1.98 3.21 -3.88
CA GLY A 61 -1.44 4.56 -3.85
C GLY A 61 -2.48 5.63 -4.19
N ALA A 62 -2.21 6.88 -3.86
CA ALA A 62 -3.06 8.01 -4.20
C ALA A 62 -3.19 8.18 -5.72
N PRO A 63 -4.35 8.57 -6.28
CA PRO A 63 -4.55 8.73 -7.71
C PRO A 63 -3.98 10.06 -8.27
N CYS A 64 -3.05 10.67 -7.56
CA CYS A 64 -2.56 12.03 -7.81
C CYS A 64 -1.23 12.29 -7.10
N ASN A 65 -0.57 13.42 -7.39
CA ASN A 65 0.56 13.88 -6.59
C ASN A 65 0.13 14.23 -5.15
N VAL A 66 -0.90 15.08 -5.04
CA VAL A 66 -1.57 15.41 -3.79
C VAL A 66 -3.04 15.69 -4.06
N CYS A 67 -3.95 15.04 -3.33
CA CYS A 67 -5.39 15.26 -3.43
C CYS A 67 -6.13 14.58 -2.28
N LEU A 68 -7.39 14.99 -2.12
CA LEU A 68 -8.38 14.20 -1.38
C LEU A 68 -9.11 13.29 -2.37
N SER A 69 -9.31 12.04 -2.01
CA SER A 69 -10.09 11.10 -2.80
C SER A 69 -11.37 10.70 -2.07
N GLU A 70 -12.49 10.63 -2.80
CA GLU A 70 -13.75 10.13 -2.24
C GLU A 70 -13.75 8.60 -2.06
N ASN A 71 -12.94 7.88 -2.86
CA ASN A 71 -12.80 6.43 -2.69
C ASN A 71 -11.79 6.14 -1.56
N PRO A 72 -12.23 5.56 -0.45
CA PRO A 72 -11.40 5.34 0.73
C PRO A 72 -10.31 4.27 0.54
N GLN A 73 -10.35 3.51 -0.55
CA GLN A 73 -9.29 2.53 -0.84
C GLN A 73 -7.98 3.20 -1.25
N TYR A 74 -8.01 4.44 -1.78
CA TYR A 74 -6.78 5.17 -2.12
C TYR A 74 -5.98 5.59 -0.89
N ALA A 75 -4.70 5.78 -1.11
CA ALA A 75 -3.74 6.19 -0.10
C ALA A 75 -3.77 5.27 1.14
N ALA A 76 -3.72 3.95 0.90
CA ALA A 76 -3.87 2.96 1.96
C ALA A 76 -3.04 1.69 1.72
N ILE A 77 -2.76 0.99 2.81
CA ILE A 77 -2.41 -0.44 2.79
C ILE A 77 -3.65 -1.21 3.27
N LEU A 78 -4.05 -2.18 2.47
CA LEU A 78 -5.26 -2.98 2.65
C LEU A 78 -4.91 -4.44 2.92
N LYS A 79 -5.74 -5.11 3.69
CA LYS A 79 -5.70 -6.56 3.91
C LYS A 79 -7.00 -7.18 3.42
N LEU A 80 -6.91 -8.24 2.64
CA LEU A 80 -8.06 -9.03 2.22
C LEU A 80 -8.32 -10.13 3.25
N SER A 81 -9.39 -9.99 4.01
CA SER A 81 -9.82 -10.96 5.02
C SER A 81 -11.27 -11.37 4.76
N ASN A 82 -11.49 -12.68 4.61
CA ASN A 82 -12.82 -13.25 4.34
C ASN A 82 -13.56 -12.58 3.16
N GLY A 83 -12.84 -12.21 2.11
CA GLY A 83 -13.39 -11.54 0.91
C GLY A 83 -13.77 -10.08 1.12
N LYS A 84 -13.25 -9.43 2.16
CA LYS A 84 -13.47 -8.00 2.45
C LYS A 84 -12.14 -7.30 2.69
N TRP A 85 -12.07 -6.03 2.28
CA TRP A 85 -10.92 -5.19 2.53
C TRP A 85 -11.00 -4.58 3.93
N GLU A 86 -9.93 -4.75 4.69
CA GLU A 86 -9.66 -4.09 5.97
C GLU A 86 -8.53 -3.09 5.78
N TYR A 87 -8.63 -1.92 6.45
CA TYR A 87 -7.63 -0.88 6.38
C TYR A 87 -6.55 -1.10 7.42
N ILE A 88 -5.33 -1.34 6.99
CA ILE A 88 -4.17 -1.54 7.86
C ILE A 88 -3.48 -0.21 8.13
N ALA A 89 -3.27 0.60 7.07
CA ALA A 89 -2.75 1.95 7.17
C ALA A 89 -3.51 2.87 6.21
N LYS A 90 -3.80 4.09 6.63
CA LYS A 90 -4.46 5.14 5.84
C LYS A 90 -3.56 6.35 5.75
N GLY A 91 -3.80 7.23 4.76
CA GLY A 91 -2.95 8.39 4.55
C GLY A 91 -1.53 8.01 4.14
N VAL A 92 -1.39 6.94 3.37
CA VAL A 92 -0.14 6.43 2.78
C VAL A 92 -0.13 6.80 1.31
N ARG A 93 0.67 7.80 0.91
CA ARG A 93 0.63 8.34 -0.45
C ARG A 93 0.96 7.33 -1.53
N ASN A 94 2.10 6.68 -1.43
CA ASN A 94 2.61 5.76 -2.44
C ASN A 94 3.63 4.78 -1.85
N SER A 95 3.15 3.82 -1.10
CA SER A 95 3.99 2.70 -0.67
C SER A 95 4.25 1.77 -1.85
N VAL A 96 5.51 1.53 -2.15
CA VAL A 96 5.94 0.61 -3.22
C VAL A 96 6.55 -0.68 -2.69
N GLY A 97 6.61 -0.82 -1.37
CA GLY A 97 7.09 -2.03 -0.70
C GLY A 97 6.81 -2.02 0.79
N PHE A 98 6.43 -3.17 1.29
CA PHE A 98 6.25 -3.42 2.72
C PHE A 98 6.56 -4.88 3.03
N ASP A 99 6.90 -5.16 4.27
CA ASP A 99 7.15 -6.52 4.74
C ASP A 99 6.89 -6.64 6.24
N PHE A 100 6.72 -7.88 6.69
CA PHE A 100 6.54 -8.20 8.10
C PHE A 100 7.89 -8.45 8.78
N HIS A 101 8.09 -7.84 9.93
CA HIS A 101 9.25 -8.15 10.75
C HIS A 101 9.22 -9.63 11.17
N PRO A 102 10.29 -10.40 10.90
CA PRO A 102 10.24 -11.87 11.00
C PRO A 102 9.92 -12.39 12.40
N THR A 103 10.25 -11.62 13.44
CA THR A 103 10.01 -12.04 14.83
C THR A 103 8.73 -11.43 15.41
N THR A 104 8.49 -10.13 15.18
CA THR A 104 7.36 -9.42 15.82
C THR A 104 6.09 -9.44 14.98
N GLN A 105 6.20 -9.80 13.70
CA GLN A 105 5.13 -9.78 12.70
C GLN A 105 4.46 -8.39 12.52
N LYS A 106 5.09 -7.33 13.00
CA LYS A 106 4.65 -5.97 12.68
C LYS A 106 4.97 -5.64 11.24
N LEU A 107 4.05 -4.99 10.56
CA LEU A 107 4.22 -4.52 9.20
C LEU A 107 5.07 -3.24 9.18
N TYR A 108 6.08 -3.21 8.31
CA TYR A 108 6.87 -2.02 7.99
C TYR A 108 6.67 -1.69 6.51
N PHE A 109 6.56 -0.42 6.18
CA PHE A 109 6.38 0.03 4.80
C PHE A 109 7.16 1.32 4.53
N ALA A 110 7.64 1.45 3.29
CA ALA A 110 8.15 2.71 2.78
C ALA A 110 7.00 3.52 2.17
N ASP A 111 7.03 4.85 2.30
CA ASP A 111 6.10 5.74 1.62
C ASP A 111 6.87 6.84 0.89
N ASN A 112 6.59 7.02 -0.39
CA ASN A 112 7.22 8.05 -1.20
C ASN A 112 6.49 9.39 -0.97
N GLY A 113 7.26 10.42 -0.61
CA GLY A 113 6.81 11.78 -0.43
C GLY A 113 6.21 12.40 -1.69
N ARG A 114 5.42 13.48 -1.54
CA ARG A 114 4.86 14.21 -2.68
C ARG A 114 5.95 14.95 -3.45
N ASP A 115 5.73 15.12 -4.78
CA ASP A 115 6.60 15.92 -5.61
C ASP A 115 6.33 17.43 -5.45
N TRP A 116 7.30 18.25 -5.87
CA TRP A 116 7.21 19.71 -6.06
C TRP A 116 7.08 20.52 -4.77
N LEU A 117 7.67 20.08 -3.66
CA LEU A 117 7.88 20.92 -2.48
C LEU A 117 9.32 21.44 -2.35
N GLY A 118 10.26 20.88 -3.11
CA GLY A 118 11.67 21.25 -3.13
C GLY A 118 12.56 20.05 -3.42
N ASP A 119 13.85 20.31 -3.58
CA ASP A 119 14.82 19.26 -3.87
C ASP A 119 15.12 18.37 -2.64
N ASP A 120 14.92 18.93 -1.45
CA ASP A 120 15.20 18.27 -0.17
C ASP A 120 13.93 18.07 0.70
N SER A 121 12.72 18.20 0.11
CA SER A 121 11.46 18.13 0.86
C SER A 121 10.27 17.69 -0.01
N PRO A 122 9.38 16.86 0.56
CA PRO A 122 9.48 16.18 1.83
C PRO A 122 10.34 14.92 1.71
N SER A 123 10.89 14.46 2.84
CA SER A 123 11.53 13.14 2.88
C SER A 123 10.54 12.02 2.59
N CYS A 124 11.02 10.96 1.92
CA CYS A 124 10.34 9.67 1.93
C CYS A 124 10.42 9.04 3.33
N GLU A 125 9.54 8.12 3.61
CA GLU A 125 9.31 7.64 4.97
C GLU A 125 9.52 6.13 5.10
N LEU A 126 10.03 5.70 6.24
CA LEU A 126 9.86 4.34 6.73
C LEU A 126 8.88 4.37 7.90
N ASN A 127 7.82 3.62 7.76
CA ASN A 127 6.72 3.56 8.70
C ASN A 127 6.56 2.16 9.32
N ARG A 128 5.93 2.09 10.48
CA ARG A 128 5.58 0.84 11.14
C ARG A 128 4.11 0.86 11.56
N VAL A 129 3.41 -0.22 11.32
CA VAL A 129 2.04 -0.39 11.80
C VAL A 129 2.08 -0.95 13.23
N ASP A 130 1.70 -0.12 14.19
CA ASP A 130 1.55 -0.54 15.58
C ASP A 130 0.12 -0.96 15.92
N GLN A 131 -0.86 -0.43 15.17
CA GLN A 131 -2.28 -0.76 15.24
C GLN A 131 -2.91 -0.55 13.86
N ASP A 132 -3.81 -1.44 13.45
CA ASP A 132 -4.54 -1.35 12.20
C ASP A 132 -5.44 -0.10 12.15
N GLY A 133 -5.54 0.48 10.96
CA GLY A 133 -6.42 1.60 10.66
C GLY A 133 -5.90 2.99 11.04
N LEU A 134 -4.68 3.10 11.56
CA LEU A 134 -4.04 4.38 11.85
C LEU A 134 -3.77 5.19 10.59
N PHE A 135 -3.61 6.52 10.77
CA PHE A 135 -3.48 7.49 9.69
C PHE A 135 -2.06 8.08 9.66
N TYR A 136 -1.39 7.98 8.49
CA TYR A 136 0.03 8.29 8.31
C TYR A 136 0.33 9.65 7.64
N GLY A 137 -0.69 10.51 7.52
CA GLY A 137 -0.52 11.94 7.23
C GLY A 137 -1.06 12.41 5.88
N PHE A 138 -0.83 11.70 4.78
CA PHE A 138 -1.24 12.15 3.44
C PHE A 138 -2.76 12.35 3.32
N PRO A 139 -3.23 13.47 2.71
CA PRO A 139 -2.49 14.53 2.05
C PRO A 139 -2.17 15.74 2.95
N TYR A 140 -2.41 15.70 4.23
CA TYR A 140 -2.37 16.84 5.14
C TYR A 140 -0.98 17.15 5.69
N LYS A 141 -0.21 16.09 5.93
CA LYS A 141 1.13 16.13 6.52
C LYS A 141 2.03 15.13 5.80
N HIS A 142 3.31 15.47 5.66
CA HIS A 142 4.36 14.64 5.08
C HIS A 142 5.54 14.56 6.04
N ALA A 143 6.24 13.45 6.05
CA ALA A 143 7.39 13.24 6.92
C ALA A 143 7.08 13.57 8.41
N LEU A 144 8.07 13.97 9.19
CA LEU A 144 7.87 14.28 10.61
C LEU A 144 7.04 15.54 10.84
N ASP A 145 7.28 16.60 10.08
CA ASP A 145 6.72 17.93 10.39
C ASP A 145 6.37 18.80 9.16
N VAL A 146 6.40 18.24 7.97
CA VAL A 146 6.09 18.99 6.74
C VAL A 146 4.59 19.07 6.55
N LYS A 147 4.01 20.23 6.84
CA LYS A 147 2.61 20.55 6.59
C LYS A 147 2.38 20.76 5.10
N ASP A 148 1.36 20.10 4.54
CA ASP A 148 1.02 20.31 3.13
C ASP A 148 0.53 21.75 2.88
N PRO A 149 1.03 22.46 1.84
CA PRO A 149 0.63 23.84 1.59
C PRO A 149 -0.82 24.01 1.12
N GLU A 150 -1.44 22.95 0.56
CA GLU A 150 -2.81 22.99 0.07
C GLU A 150 -3.82 22.41 1.07
N TYR A 151 -3.45 21.31 1.74
CA TYR A 151 -4.34 20.54 2.60
C TYR A 151 -4.02 20.63 4.08
N GLY A 152 -2.82 21.07 4.45
CA GLY A 152 -2.35 21.01 5.82
C GLY A 152 -3.11 21.93 6.80
N ASP A 153 -3.85 22.94 6.32
CA ASP A 153 -4.72 23.80 7.16
C ASP A 153 -6.11 23.21 7.41
N ILE A 154 -6.46 22.12 6.71
CA ILE A 154 -7.74 21.45 6.87
C ILE A 154 -7.70 20.61 8.14
N ASN A 155 -8.70 20.77 8.99
CA ASN A 155 -8.89 19.86 10.11
C ASN A 155 -9.35 18.48 9.60
N SER A 156 -8.43 17.54 9.51
CA SER A 156 -8.69 16.19 9.02
C SER A 156 -9.50 15.34 10.01
N GLY A 157 -9.46 15.68 11.30
CA GLY A 157 -10.02 14.88 12.38
C GLY A 157 -9.21 13.61 12.72
N TYR A 158 -8.01 13.45 12.14
CA TYR A 158 -7.12 12.32 12.42
C TYR A 158 -5.94 12.74 13.30
N ASP A 159 -5.53 11.83 14.16
CA ASP A 159 -4.19 11.85 14.75
C ASP A 159 -3.23 11.20 13.76
N TYR A 160 -2.11 11.87 13.48
CA TYR A 160 -1.11 11.39 12.52
C TYR A 160 -0.05 10.55 13.22
N VAL A 161 0.29 9.40 12.61
CA VAL A 161 1.44 8.61 13.01
C VAL A 161 2.68 9.16 12.33
N ASP A 162 3.69 9.46 13.12
CA ASP A 162 4.99 9.90 12.60
C ASP A 162 5.78 8.71 12.03
N PRO A 163 6.57 8.93 10.97
CA PRO A 163 7.48 7.91 10.47
C PRO A 163 8.52 7.56 11.53
N ILE A 164 8.98 6.31 11.53
CA ILE A 164 10.07 5.87 12.40
C ILE A 164 11.44 6.31 11.89
N LEU A 165 11.52 6.63 10.58
CA LEU A 165 12.73 7.14 9.95
C LEU A 165 12.37 7.94 8.69
N GLU A 166 13.00 9.08 8.48
CA GLU A 166 13.03 9.82 7.24
C GLU A 166 14.17 9.29 6.36
N LEU A 167 13.86 8.96 5.10
CA LEU A 167 14.78 8.32 4.16
C LEU A 167 15.48 9.32 3.21
N GLY A 168 15.17 10.61 3.34
CA GLY A 168 15.56 11.66 2.40
C GLY A 168 14.52 11.91 1.30
N ALA A 169 14.68 13.00 0.57
CA ALA A 169 13.83 13.39 -0.55
C ALA A 169 14.40 12.90 -1.88
#